data_19e0404515985d9b676384fb49ab1465
#
_entry.id   19e0404515985d9b676384fb49ab1465
#
_cell.length_a   1.000
_cell.length_b   1.000
_cell.length_c   1.000
_cell.angle_alpha   90.00
_cell.angle_beta   90.00
_cell.angle_gamma   90.00
#
_symmetry.space_group_name_H-M   'P 1'
#
loop_
_entity.id
_entity.type
_entity.pdbx_description
1 polymer ?
#
loop_
_entity_poly.entity_id
_entity_poly.type
_entity_poly.pdbx_seq_one_letter_code
_entity_poly.pdbx_strand_id
1 'polypeptide(L)'
;MILRTAASRLLRHRLSALGLLILLLLLAVALGADVLAPHSAYDGDLQNRRLLAPGPEHWLGTDDLGRDILSRLIHGSRITLQVVVLVAVLAAPVGLLVGTVAGYCAQGRARVVDSLLMRVTDIVLAFPRLILALAFVAALGPGIENAILAIAITSWPPYARIARAETLTLRQAGFVQAAQAMGASPSRIVWRHIIPLCLPSVVVRVSLDMSGIILTAAGLGFLGLGAQPPIPEWGAMISNGRQFLLDQWWVAAAPGAAILVVSLAFNLLGDGLRDALDPKQVEKA
;
A
#
# COMPACT_ATOMS: atom_id res chain seq x y z
N MET A 1 19.02 8.68 16.71
CA MET A 1 18.34 8.66 18.01
C MET A 1 16.80 8.55 17.83
N ILE A 2 16.16 9.35 17.00
CA ILE A 2 14.70 9.34 16.76
C ILE A 2 14.16 7.97 16.30
N LEU A 3 14.83 7.30 15.37
CA LEU A 3 14.40 5.98 14.86
C LEU A 3 14.45 4.86 15.93
N ARG A 4 15.43 4.87 16.83
CA ARG A 4 15.51 3.89 17.93
C ARG A 4 14.41 4.09 18.97
N THR A 5 14.06 5.34 19.28
CA THR A 5 12.94 5.66 20.19
C THR A 5 11.59 5.34 19.56
N ALA A 6 11.40 5.59 18.26
CA ALA A 6 10.18 5.21 17.54
C ALA A 6 10.01 3.69 17.50
N ALA A 7 11.06 2.93 17.19
CA ALA A 7 11.01 1.46 17.18
C ALA A 7 10.68 0.88 18.57
N SER A 8 11.28 1.40 19.65
CA SER A 8 10.98 0.93 21.00
C SER A 8 9.53 1.24 21.44
N ARG A 9 8.97 2.36 21.01
CA ARG A 9 7.57 2.73 21.29
C ARG A 9 6.61 1.84 20.50
N LEU A 10 6.89 1.61 19.21
CA LEU A 10 6.11 0.73 18.36
C LEU A 10 5.99 -0.69 18.94
N LEU A 11 7.08 -1.23 19.48
CA LEU A 11 7.11 -2.56 20.12
C LEU A 11 6.42 -2.59 21.50
N ARG A 12 6.28 -1.46 22.20
CA ARG A 12 5.56 -1.37 23.46
C ARG A 12 4.03 -1.41 23.28
N HIS A 13 3.53 -0.98 22.14
CA HIS A 13 2.10 -1.05 21.85
C HIS A 13 1.76 -2.42 21.27
N ARG A 14 1.03 -3.25 22.03
CA ARG A 14 0.77 -4.67 21.71
C ARG A 14 0.16 -4.88 20.32
N LEU A 15 -0.79 -4.05 19.91
CA LEU A 15 -1.46 -4.17 18.61
C LEU A 15 -0.51 -3.84 17.45
N SER A 16 0.33 -2.82 17.60
CA SER A 16 1.32 -2.47 16.57
C SER A 16 2.42 -3.51 16.45
N ALA A 17 2.84 -4.10 17.58
CA ALA A 17 3.78 -5.22 17.61
C ALA A 17 3.19 -6.46 16.91
N LEU A 18 1.89 -6.74 17.12
CA LEU A 18 1.17 -7.81 16.41
C LEU A 18 1.12 -7.55 14.90
N GLY A 19 0.77 -6.32 14.48
CA GLY A 19 0.78 -5.94 13.08
C GLY A 19 2.15 -6.12 12.44
N LEU A 20 3.21 -5.65 13.11
CA LEU A 20 4.58 -5.83 12.65
C LEU A 20 4.96 -7.32 12.55
N LEU A 21 4.61 -8.14 13.53
CA LEU A 21 4.88 -9.58 13.52
C LEU A 21 4.22 -10.25 12.30
N ILE A 22 2.93 -9.96 12.05
CA ILE A 22 2.21 -10.53 10.91
C ILE A 22 2.88 -10.12 9.59
N LEU A 23 3.30 -8.86 9.45
CA LEU A 23 3.97 -8.39 8.24
C LEU A 23 5.37 -8.98 8.06
N LEU A 24 6.11 -9.21 9.14
CA LEU A 24 7.39 -9.92 9.09
C LEU A 24 7.20 -11.39 8.70
N LEU A 25 6.16 -12.04 9.23
CA LEU A 25 5.79 -13.40 8.81
C LEU A 25 5.37 -13.43 7.34
N LEU A 26 4.57 -12.47 6.87
CA LEU A 26 4.20 -12.36 5.47
C LEU A 26 5.44 -12.20 4.58
N LEU A 27 6.39 -11.34 4.99
CA LEU A 27 7.64 -11.16 4.27
C LEU A 27 8.47 -12.46 4.23
N ALA A 28 8.58 -13.16 5.35
CA ALA A 28 9.28 -14.44 5.43
C ALA A 28 8.62 -15.51 4.53
N VAL A 29 7.28 -15.59 4.53
CA VAL A 29 6.51 -16.48 3.66
C VAL A 29 6.71 -16.11 2.19
N ALA A 30 6.69 -14.84 1.84
CA ALA A 30 6.90 -14.39 0.47
C ALA A 30 8.32 -14.69 -0.04
N LEU A 31 9.35 -14.47 0.80
CA LEU A 31 10.74 -14.79 0.43
C LEU A 31 10.99 -16.28 0.33
N GLY A 32 10.42 -17.06 1.25
CA GLY A 32 10.55 -18.51 1.32
C GLY A 32 9.51 -19.29 0.49
N ALA A 33 8.72 -18.64 -0.38
CA ALA A 33 7.56 -19.25 -1.02
C ALA A 33 7.88 -20.55 -1.77
N ASP A 34 9.02 -20.61 -2.48
CA ASP A 34 9.42 -21.79 -3.25
C ASP A 34 9.80 -22.99 -2.35
N VAL A 35 10.13 -22.76 -1.08
CA VAL A 35 10.49 -23.79 -0.12
C VAL A 35 9.31 -24.16 0.78
N LEU A 36 8.47 -23.15 1.11
CA LEU A 36 7.35 -23.30 2.02
C LEU A 36 6.10 -23.85 1.36
N ALA A 37 5.95 -23.71 0.04
CA ALA A 37 4.81 -24.22 -0.69
C ALA A 37 4.90 -25.76 -0.78
N PRO A 38 3.90 -26.52 -0.26
CA PRO A 38 3.95 -27.98 -0.28
C PRO A 38 3.76 -28.55 -1.69
N HIS A 39 3.11 -27.79 -2.59
CA HIS A 39 2.81 -28.19 -3.96
C HIS A 39 3.13 -27.06 -4.94
N SER A 40 3.07 -27.35 -6.24
CA SER A 40 3.12 -26.30 -7.26
C SER A 40 1.91 -25.36 -7.14
N ALA A 41 2.16 -24.06 -7.19
CA ALA A 41 1.10 -23.06 -7.21
C ALA A 41 0.46 -22.87 -8.60
N TYR A 42 1.07 -23.45 -9.62
CA TYR A 42 0.74 -23.23 -11.04
C TYR A 42 0.13 -24.46 -11.70
N ASP A 43 0.60 -25.65 -11.34
CA ASP A 43 0.16 -26.90 -11.93
C ASP A 43 -1.08 -27.42 -11.22
N GLY A 44 -2.08 -27.78 -11.99
CA GLY A 44 -3.35 -28.36 -11.52
C GLY A 44 -3.58 -29.75 -12.09
N ASP A 45 -4.44 -30.51 -11.43
CA ASP A 45 -4.92 -31.82 -11.87
C ASP A 45 -6.46 -31.82 -11.91
N LEU A 46 -6.99 -31.54 -13.10
CA LEU A 46 -8.44 -31.44 -13.33
C LEU A 46 -9.18 -32.78 -13.15
N GLN A 47 -8.48 -33.89 -13.32
CA GLN A 47 -9.13 -35.23 -13.29
C GLN A 47 -9.26 -35.74 -11.85
N ASN A 48 -8.22 -35.56 -11.02
CA ASN A 48 -8.16 -36.22 -9.72
C ASN A 48 -8.23 -35.24 -8.54
N ARG A 49 -7.95 -33.95 -8.75
CA ARG A 49 -7.77 -32.98 -7.64
C ARG A 49 -8.66 -31.74 -7.72
N ARG A 50 -9.68 -31.75 -8.57
CA ARG A 50 -10.57 -30.59 -8.74
C ARG A 50 -11.47 -30.42 -7.52
N LEU A 51 -11.45 -29.22 -6.89
CA LEU A 51 -12.33 -28.79 -5.79
C LEU A 51 -12.30 -29.75 -4.58
N LEU A 52 -11.15 -30.35 -4.29
CA LEU A 52 -10.99 -31.16 -3.08
C LEU A 52 -11.15 -30.33 -1.83
N ALA A 53 -11.87 -30.86 -0.84
CA ALA A 53 -12.00 -30.25 0.46
C ALA A 53 -10.65 -30.22 1.21
N PRO A 54 -10.49 -29.31 2.17
CA PRO A 54 -9.34 -29.28 3.07
C PRO A 54 -9.08 -30.65 3.71
N GLY A 55 -7.83 -31.14 3.60
CA GLY A 55 -7.44 -32.48 4.06
C GLY A 55 -5.92 -32.62 4.22
N PRO A 56 -5.43 -33.82 4.59
CA PRO A 56 -4.00 -34.04 4.88
C PRO A 56 -3.07 -33.77 3.70
N GLU A 57 -3.51 -34.02 2.48
CA GLU A 57 -2.71 -33.78 1.27
C GLU A 57 -2.77 -32.29 0.83
N HIS A 58 -3.95 -31.67 0.96
CA HIS A 58 -4.20 -30.27 0.61
C HIS A 58 -4.83 -29.56 1.80
N TRP A 59 -4.04 -28.91 2.64
CA TRP A 59 -4.47 -28.35 3.92
C TRP A 59 -5.60 -27.31 3.79
N LEU A 60 -5.62 -26.54 2.71
CA LEU A 60 -6.71 -25.59 2.40
C LEU A 60 -7.57 -26.04 1.21
N GLY A 61 -7.41 -27.30 0.79
CA GLY A 61 -8.11 -27.83 -0.37
C GLY A 61 -7.51 -27.36 -1.69
N THR A 62 -8.23 -27.63 -2.77
CA THR A 62 -7.82 -27.27 -4.14
C THR A 62 -8.87 -26.39 -4.83
N ASP A 63 -8.43 -25.67 -5.85
CA ASP A 63 -9.29 -24.79 -6.65
C ASP A 63 -10.00 -25.56 -7.81
N ASP A 64 -10.69 -24.81 -8.65
CA ASP A 64 -11.45 -25.31 -9.80
C ASP A 64 -10.57 -25.95 -10.91
N LEU A 65 -9.28 -25.67 -10.88
CA LEU A 65 -8.29 -26.27 -11.77
C LEU A 65 -7.47 -27.38 -11.09
N GLY A 66 -7.81 -27.75 -9.83
CA GLY A 66 -7.08 -28.76 -9.06
C GLY A 66 -5.73 -28.30 -8.51
N ARG A 67 -5.50 -26.99 -8.40
CA ARG A 67 -4.27 -26.39 -7.85
C ARG A 67 -4.39 -26.24 -6.34
N ASP A 68 -3.31 -26.43 -5.60
CA ASP A 68 -3.28 -26.32 -4.15
C ASP A 68 -3.47 -24.87 -3.70
N ILE A 69 -4.52 -24.60 -2.90
CA ILE A 69 -4.86 -23.26 -2.44
C ILE A 69 -3.79 -22.68 -1.51
N LEU A 70 -3.22 -23.49 -0.59
CA LEU A 70 -2.19 -23.04 0.31
C LEU A 70 -0.95 -22.57 -0.45
N SER A 71 -0.46 -23.37 -1.39
CA SER A 71 0.70 -23.02 -2.23
C SER A 71 0.45 -21.74 -3.03
N ARG A 72 -0.77 -21.56 -3.55
CA ARG A 72 -1.19 -20.33 -4.25
C ARG A 72 -1.25 -19.12 -3.32
N LEU A 73 -1.70 -19.28 -2.07
CA LEU A 73 -1.68 -18.19 -1.07
C LEU A 73 -0.26 -17.77 -0.72
N ILE A 74 0.63 -18.74 -0.53
CA ILE A 74 2.05 -18.52 -0.24
C ILE A 74 2.71 -17.72 -1.38
N HIS A 75 2.54 -18.15 -2.63
CA HIS A 75 3.09 -17.41 -3.79
C HIS A 75 2.37 -16.07 -4.02
N GLY A 76 1.06 -16.00 -3.76
CA GLY A 76 0.27 -14.77 -3.84
C GLY A 76 0.73 -13.69 -2.87
N SER A 77 1.37 -14.06 -1.76
CA SER A 77 1.98 -13.11 -0.83
C SER A 77 3.09 -12.27 -1.47
N ARG A 78 3.89 -12.85 -2.39
CA ARG A 78 4.91 -12.12 -3.18
C ARG A 78 4.26 -11.04 -4.04
N ILE A 79 3.17 -11.41 -4.72
CA ILE A 79 2.43 -10.50 -5.60
C ILE A 79 1.84 -9.34 -4.78
N THR A 80 1.21 -9.66 -3.65
CA THR A 80 0.63 -8.65 -2.75
C THR A 80 1.68 -7.68 -2.23
N LEU A 81 2.82 -8.16 -1.75
CA LEU A 81 3.93 -7.32 -1.29
C LEU A 81 4.53 -6.49 -2.42
N GLN A 82 4.72 -7.08 -3.60
CA GLN A 82 5.21 -6.38 -4.78
C GLN A 82 4.31 -5.20 -5.15
N VAL A 83 2.98 -5.42 -5.21
CA VAL A 83 2.00 -4.37 -5.50
C VAL A 83 2.09 -3.24 -4.47
N VAL A 84 2.04 -3.57 -3.17
CA VAL A 84 2.05 -2.58 -2.09
C VAL A 84 3.32 -1.75 -2.12
N VAL A 85 4.49 -2.40 -2.23
CA VAL A 85 5.79 -1.72 -2.23
C VAL A 85 5.94 -0.85 -3.47
N LEU A 86 5.66 -1.36 -4.66
CA LEU A 86 5.83 -0.59 -5.90
C LEU A 86 4.86 0.60 -5.97
N VAL A 87 3.60 0.41 -5.57
CA VAL A 87 2.64 1.54 -5.50
C VAL A 87 3.14 2.59 -4.51
N ALA A 88 3.60 2.20 -3.31
CA ALA A 88 4.11 3.14 -2.32
C ALA A 88 5.34 3.90 -2.83
N VAL A 89 6.30 3.20 -3.45
CA VAL A 89 7.52 3.79 -4.02
C VAL A 89 7.23 4.74 -5.18
N LEU A 90 6.20 4.47 -5.97
CA LEU A 90 5.81 5.34 -7.08
C LEU A 90 4.97 6.55 -6.61
N ALA A 91 3.98 6.32 -5.74
CA ALA A 91 3.01 7.35 -5.36
C ALA A 91 3.54 8.31 -4.28
N ALA A 92 4.30 7.82 -3.29
CA ALA A 92 4.74 8.65 -2.17
C ALA A 92 5.70 9.77 -2.57
N PRO A 93 6.75 9.53 -3.39
CA PRO A 93 7.63 10.61 -3.85
C PRO A 93 6.89 11.65 -4.70
N VAL A 94 5.96 11.23 -5.57
CA VAL A 94 5.15 12.14 -6.38
C VAL A 94 4.30 13.03 -5.46
N GLY A 95 3.58 12.45 -4.50
CA GLY A 95 2.78 13.21 -3.56
C GLY A 95 3.62 14.15 -2.70
N LEU A 96 4.76 13.68 -2.17
CA LEU A 96 5.68 14.52 -1.40
C LEU A 96 6.17 15.71 -2.20
N LEU A 97 6.62 15.50 -3.44
CA LEU A 97 7.13 16.57 -4.30
C LEU A 97 6.03 17.58 -4.69
N VAL A 98 4.88 17.08 -5.16
CA VAL A 98 3.75 17.93 -5.54
C VAL A 98 3.30 18.77 -4.33
N GLY A 99 3.14 18.13 -3.16
CA GLY A 99 2.69 18.83 -1.96
C GLY A 99 3.68 19.85 -1.44
N THR A 100 4.97 19.51 -1.40
CA THR A 100 6.01 20.46 -0.92
C THR A 100 6.18 21.64 -1.87
N VAL A 101 6.16 21.42 -3.17
CA VAL A 101 6.22 22.50 -4.18
C VAL A 101 4.98 23.39 -4.07
N ALA A 102 3.78 22.82 -4.00
CA ALA A 102 2.54 23.57 -3.84
C ALA A 102 2.56 24.41 -2.56
N GLY A 103 2.89 23.81 -1.40
CA GLY A 103 2.97 24.52 -0.12
C GLY A 103 4.02 25.63 -0.10
N TYR A 104 5.18 25.39 -0.74
CA TYR A 104 6.21 26.42 -0.84
C TYR A 104 5.78 27.61 -1.72
N CYS A 105 5.05 27.32 -2.82
CA CYS A 105 4.55 28.33 -3.77
C CYS A 105 3.25 29.02 -3.33
N ALA A 106 2.64 28.64 -2.20
CA ALA A 106 1.30 29.10 -1.80
C ALA A 106 1.18 30.63 -1.55
N GLN A 107 2.30 31.34 -1.50
CA GLN A 107 2.32 32.80 -1.27
C GLN A 107 3.13 33.53 -2.38
N GLY A 108 2.79 34.78 -2.58
CA GLY A 108 3.46 35.65 -3.55
C GLY A 108 3.09 35.37 -5.00
N ARG A 109 4.00 35.68 -5.93
CA ARG A 109 3.79 35.54 -7.37
C ARG A 109 3.61 34.09 -7.85
N ALA A 110 4.13 33.12 -7.10
CA ALA A 110 4.05 31.69 -7.45
C ALA A 110 2.76 30.99 -6.99
N ARG A 111 1.79 31.71 -6.40
CA ARG A 111 0.50 31.15 -5.92
C ARG A 111 -0.29 30.41 -7.00
N VAL A 112 -0.11 30.76 -8.26
CA VAL A 112 -0.73 30.08 -9.40
C VAL A 112 -0.29 28.61 -9.46
N VAL A 113 0.99 28.30 -9.16
CA VAL A 113 1.52 26.91 -9.13
C VAL A 113 0.82 26.10 -8.05
N ASP A 114 0.69 26.64 -6.83
CA ASP A 114 -0.09 25.98 -5.76
C ASP A 114 -1.52 25.70 -6.20
N SER A 115 -2.20 26.72 -6.75
CA SER A 115 -3.59 26.57 -7.18
C SER A 115 -3.76 25.53 -8.27
N LEU A 116 -2.86 25.44 -9.25
CA LEU A 116 -2.92 24.45 -10.31
C LEU A 116 -2.66 23.03 -9.78
N LEU A 117 -1.60 22.85 -8.99
CA LEU A 117 -1.25 21.55 -8.42
C LEU A 117 -2.37 21.03 -7.51
N MET A 118 -2.96 21.90 -6.69
CA MET A 118 -4.07 21.50 -5.82
C MET A 118 -5.36 21.24 -6.60
N ARG A 119 -5.64 21.96 -7.69
CA ARG A 119 -6.78 21.62 -8.56
C ARG A 119 -6.65 20.23 -9.18
N VAL A 120 -5.46 19.88 -9.70
CA VAL A 120 -5.21 18.52 -10.20
C VAL A 120 -5.39 17.48 -9.08
N THR A 121 -4.84 17.76 -7.90
CA THR A 121 -5.01 16.92 -6.70
C THR A 121 -6.48 16.72 -6.36
N ASP A 122 -7.27 17.79 -6.37
CA ASP A 122 -8.69 17.77 -6.04
C ASP A 122 -9.52 17.04 -7.11
N ILE A 123 -9.19 17.19 -8.40
CA ILE A 123 -9.83 16.45 -9.49
C ILE A 123 -9.64 14.93 -9.27
N VAL A 124 -8.39 14.48 -9.01
CA VAL A 124 -8.14 13.05 -8.78
C VAL A 124 -8.90 12.54 -7.55
N LEU A 125 -8.95 13.33 -6.47
CA LEU A 125 -9.67 12.98 -5.23
C LEU A 125 -11.19 13.02 -5.35
N ALA A 126 -11.74 13.70 -6.36
CA ALA A 126 -13.19 13.73 -6.59
C ALA A 126 -13.74 12.39 -7.08
N PHE A 127 -12.90 11.54 -7.64
CA PHE A 127 -13.30 10.20 -8.08
C PHE A 127 -13.03 9.15 -7.00
N PRO A 128 -13.93 8.16 -6.83
CA PRO A 128 -13.63 6.97 -6.03
C PRO A 128 -12.39 6.26 -6.59
N ARG A 129 -11.38 6.02 -5.73
CA ARG A 129 -10.06 5.49 -6.15
C ARG A 129 -10.15 4.23 -7.01
N LEU A 130 -11.00 3.26 -6.60
CA LEU A 130 -11.17 2.02 -7.36
C LEU A 130 -11.73 2.29 -8.76
N ILE A 131 -12.72 3.17 -8.90
CA ILE A 131 -13.32 3.49 -10.20
C ILE A 131 -12.30 4.16 -11.11
N LEU A 132 -11.51 5.09 -10.57
CA LEU A 132 -10.49 5.75 -11.35
C LEU A 132 -9.36 4.78 -11.76
N ALA A 133 -8.94 3.89 -10.85
CA ALA A 133 -7.96 2.86 -11.17
C ALA A 133 -8.48 1.89 -12.25
N LEU A 134 -9.76 1.50 -12.17
CA LEU A 134 -10.43 0.70 -13.22
C LEU A 134 -10.38 1.38 -14.59
N ALA A 135 -10.67 2.67 -14.64
CA ALA A 135 -10.62 3.43 -15.90
C ALA A 135 -9.22 3.43 -16.51
N PHE A 136 -8.17 3.61 -15.68
CA PHE A 136 -6.78 3.55 -16.14
C PHE A 136 -6.41 2.15 -16.63
N VAL A 137 -6.74 1.09 -15.88
CA VAL A 137 -6.43 -0.28 -16.31
C VAL A 137 -7.22 -0.66 -17.55
N ALA A 138 -8.47 -0.20 -17.70
CA ALA A 138 -9.24 -0.42 -18.93
C ALA A 138 -8.59 0.20 -20.15
N ALA A 139 -7.91 1.35 -20.00
CA ALA A 139 -7.17 2.02 -21.07
C ALA A 139 -5.79 1.39 -21.35
N LEU A 140 -5.09 0.90 -20.31
CA LEU A 140 -3.74 0.34 -20.42
C LEU A 140 -3.75 -1.15 -20.77
N GLY A 141 -4.87 -1.84 -20.54
CA GLY A 141 -5.01 -3.29 -20.64
C GLY A 141 -4.83 -4.00 -19.30
N PRO A 142 -5.33 -5.26 -19.18
CA PRO A 142 -5.20 -6.07 -17.97
C PRO A 142 -3.73 -6.46 -17.74
N GLY A 143 -3.36 -6.62 -16.48
CA GLY A 143 -2.01 -7.03 -16.08
C GLY A 143 -1.58 -6.37 -14.78
N ILE A 144 -0.68 -7.04 -14.06
CA ILE A 144 -0.23 -6.59 -12.74
C ILE A 144 0.52 -5.25 -12.82
N GLU A 145 1.33 -5.06 -13.83
CA GLU A 145 2.11 -3.83 -14.03
C GLU A 145 1.19 -2.62 -14.27
N ASN A 146 0.19 -2.81 -15.14
CA ASN A 146 -0.82 -1.79 -15.43
C ASN A 146 -1.68 -1.48 -14.20
N ALA A 147 -2.03 -2.51 -13.40
CA ALA A 147 -2.74 -2.34 -12.14
C ALA A 147 -1.90 -1.52 -11.13
N ILE A 148 -0.61 -1.83 -10.98
CA ILE A 148 0.33 -1.08 -10.11
C ILE A 148 0.39 0.39 -10.55
N LEU A 149 0.57 0.66 -11.84
CA LEU A 149 0.61 2.03 -12.37
C LEU A 149 -0.70 2.78 -12.13
N ALA A 150 -1.84 2.14 -12.42
CA ALA A 150 -3.16 2.73 -12.21
C ALA A 150 -3.40 3.08 -10.73
N ILE A 151 -3.06 2.17 -9.82
CA ILE A 151 -3.18 2.42 -8.37
C ILE A 151 -2.22 3.54 -7.94
N ALA A 152 -0.98 3.56 -8.43
CA ALA A 152 0.00 4.59 -8.08
C ALA A 152 -0.44 5.99 -8.55
N ILE A 153 -0.94 6.11 -9.79
CA ILE A 153 -1.47 7.36 -10.35
C ILE A 153 -2.65 7.89 -9.54
N THR A 154 -3.43 7.03 -8.91
CA THR A 154 -4.59 7.41 -8.11
C THR A 154 -4.30 7.60 -6.62
N SER A 155 -3.14 7.15 -6.13
CA SER A 155 -2.83 7.11 -4.68
C SER A 155 -2.01 8.30 -4.17
N TRP A 156 -1.32 9.07 -5.02
CA TRP A 156 -0.44 10.17 -4.59
C TRP A 156 -1.16 11.40 -3.98
N PRO A 157 -2.44 11.74 -4.31
CA PRO A 157 -3.05 13.00 -3.89
C PRO A 157 -3.19 13.18 -2.38
N PRO A 158 -3.55 12.16 -1.56
CA PRO A 158 -3.58 12.29 -0.11
C PRO A 158 -2.20 12.65 0.48
N TYR A 159 -1.11 12.12 -0.10
CA TYR A 159 0.26 12.41 0.32
C TYR A 159 0.63 13.86 -0.01
N ALA A 160 0.20 14.36 -1.17
CA ALA A 160 0.41 15.75 -1.55
C ALA A 160 -0.30 16.73 -0.62
N ARG A 161 -1.53 16.44 -0.19
CA ARG A 161 -2.25 17.29 0.77
C ARG A 161 -1.54 17.39 2.11
N ILE A 162 -1.02 16.27 2.64
CA ILE A 162 -0.27 16.25 3.89
C ILE A 162 1.04 17.03 3.77
N ALA A 163 1.84 16.73 2.74
CA ALA A 163 3.10 17.41 2.50
C ALA A 163 2.91 18.92 2.30
N ARG A 164 1.84 19.33 1.62
CA ARG A 164 1.49 20.76 1.48
C ARG A 164 1.15 21.40 2.83
N ALA A 165 0.32 20.77 3.64
CA ALA A 165 -0.08 21.30 4.94
C ALA A 165 1.13 21.51 5.85
N GLU A 166 2.04 20.56 5.93
CA GLU A 166 3.28 20.67 6.69
C GLU A 166 4.21 21.74 6.12
N THR A 167 4.36 21.81 4.80
CA THR A 167 5.20 22.80 4.14
C THR A 167 4.72 24.22 4.46
N LEU A 168 3.41 24.45 4.51
CA LEU A 168 2.84 25.76 4.91
C LEU A 168 3.26 26.17 6.31
N THR A 169 3.30 25.24 7.26
CA THR A 169 3.75 25.47 8.63
C THR A 169 5.26 25.66 8.69
N LEU A 170 6.03 24.76 8.08
CA LEU A 170 7.50 24.80 8.09
C LEU A 170 8.06 26.05 7.43
N ARG A 171 7.41 26.55 6.39
CA ARG A 171 7.83 27.77 5.70
C ARG A 171 7.83 29.00 6.61
N GLN A 172 6.97 29.03 7.63
CA GLN A 172 6.89 30.12 8.60
C GLN A 172 7.83 29.93 9.80
N ALA A 173 8.53 28.80 9.88
CA ALA A 173 9.45 28.53 10.97
C ALA A 173 10.71 29.42 10.90
N GLY A 174 11.22 29.85 12.07
CA GLY A 174 12.34 30.77 12.15
C GLY A 174 13.61 30.31 11.43
N PHE A 175 13.90 28.99 11.43
CA PHE A 175 15.07 28.44 10.73
C PHE A 175 14.96 28.55 9.20
N VAL A 176 13.74 28.48 8.64
CA VAL A 176 13.52 28.66 7.18
C VAL A 176 13.65 30.12 6.84
N GLN A 177 13.09 31.03 7.67
CA GLN A 177 13.23 32.47 7.48
C GLN A 177 14.71 32.92 7.59
N ALA A 178 15.45 32.39 8.55
CA ALA A 178 16.89 32.65 8.66
C ALA A 178 17.65 32.16 7.43
N ALA A 179 17.35 30.94 6.91
CA ALA A 179 17.97 30.46 5.69
C ALA A 179 17.65 31.37 4.47
N GLN A 180 16.43 31.88 4.37
CA GLN A 180 16.02 32.83 3.33
C GLN A 180 16.80 34.14 3.47
N ALA A 181 16.93 34.69 4.68
CA ALA A 181 17.70 35.92 4.95
C ALA A 181 19.18 35.77 4.60
N MET A 182 19.75 34.55 4.77
CA MET A 182 21.11 34.23 4.36
C MET A 182 21.26 33.97 2.83
N GLY A 183 20.20 34.18 2.03
CA GLY A 183 20.24 34.04 0.58
C GLY A 183 20.15 32.61 0.05
N ALA A 184 19.65 31.64 0.85
CA ALA A 184 19.43 30.30 0.36
C ALA A 184 18.38 30.27 -0.76
N SER A 185 18.67 29.55 -1.84
CA SER A 185 17.74 29.42 -2.97
C SER A 185 16.48 28.61 -2.57
N PRO A 186 15.32 28.87 -3.19
CA PRO A 186 14.08 28.14 -2.95
C PRO A 186 14.25 26.61 -3.05
N SER A 187 14.94 26.13 -4.06
CA SER A 187 15.23 24.70 -4.24
C SER A 187 16.02 24.13 -3.06
N ARG A 188 17.08 24.85 -2.59
CA ARG A 188 17.88 24.41 -1.43
C ARG A 188 17.02 24.33 -0.17
N ILE A 189 16.11 25.28 0.04
CA ILE A 189 15.19 25.28 1.20
C ILE A 189 14.26 24.08 1.12
N VAL A 190 13.62 23.84 -0.02
CA VAL A 190 12.69 22.70 -0.22
C VAL A 190 13.41 21.37 0.02
N TRP A 191 14.52 21.13 -0.68
CA TRP A 191 15.20 19.83 -0.63
C TRP A 191 15.91 19.56 0.70
N ARG A 192 16.53 20.57 1.31
CA ARG A 192 17.40 20.37 2.48
C ARG A 192 16.71 20.64 3.81
N HIS A 193 15.66 21.47 3.83
CA HIS A 193 15.01 21.88 5.05
C HIS A 193 13.56 21.41 5.18
N ILE A 194 12.78 21.39 4.09
CA ILE A 194 11.35 21.08 4.14
C ILE A 194 11.09 19.59 3.92
N ILE A 195 11.54 19.01 2.79
CA ILE A 195 11.28 17.59 2.46
C ILE A 195 11.67 16.64 3.58
N PRO A 196 12.86 16.75 4.21
CA PRO A 196 13.24 15.83 5.29
C PRO A 196 12.31 15.88 6.50
N LEU A 197 11.70 17.04 6.77
CA LEU A 197 10.77 17.23 7.88
C LEU A 197 9.34 16.79 7.54
N CYS A 198 8.95 16.78 6.26
CA CYS A 198 7.67 16.24 5.80
C CYS A 198 7.68 14.70 5.69
N LEU A 199 8.86 14.07 5.56
CA LEU A 199 8.98 12.62 5.36
C LEU A 199 8.26 11.79 6.43
N PRO A 200 8.39 12.06 7.76
CA PRO A 200 7.74 11.24 8.77
C PRO A 200 6.23 11.16 8.60
N SER A 201 5.55 12.27 8.35
CA SER A 201 4.10 12.31 8.18
C SER A 201 3.64 11.64 6.88
N VAL A 202 4.42 11.77 5.81
CA VAL A 202 4.14 11.07 4.55
C VAL A 202 4.32 9.57 4.74
N VAL A 203 5.37 9.11 5.42
CA VAL A 203 5.59 7.68 5.72
C VAL A 203 4.45 7.10 6.54
N VAL A 204 3.99 7.80 7.59
CA VAL A 204 2.81 7.41 8.37
C VAL A 204 1.58 7.29 7.46
N ARG A 205 1.35 8.28 6.62
CA ARG A 205 0.20 8.26 5.71
C ARG A 205 0.26 7.09 4.72
N VAL A 206 1.43 6.83 4.14
CA VAL A 206 1.65 5.69 3.25
C VAL A 206 1.35 4.37 3.97
N SER A 207 1.86 4.20 5.19
CA SER A 207 1.62 2.99 5.98
C SER A 207 0.14 2.72 6.23
N LEU A 208 -0.62 3.77 6.55
CA LEU A 208 -2.08 3.69 6.73
C LEU A 208 -2.83 3.41 5.41
N ASP A 209 -2.28 3.82 4.27
CA ASP A 209 -2.93 3.62 2.97
C ASP A 209 -2.63 2.24 2.36
N MET A 210 -1.64 1.50 2.88
CA MET A 210 -1.25 0.19 2.34
C MET A 210 -2.40 -0.82 2.33
N SER A 211 -3.24 -0.84 3.36
CA SER A 211 -4.44 -1.67 3.39
C SER A 211 -5.42 -1.32 2.27
N GLY A 212 -5.62 -0.03 2.01
CA GLY A 212 -6.44 0.45 0.90
C GLY A 212 -5.88 0.10 -0.48
N ILE A 213 -4.55 0.10 -0.62
CA ILE A 213 -3.86 -0.34 -1.84
C ILE A 213 -4.13 -1.82 -2.09
N ILE A 214 -4.00 -2.69 -1.05
CA ILE A 214 -4.30 -4.13 -1.15
C ILE A 214 -5.74 -4.35 -1.58
N LEU A 215 -6.70 -3.68 -0.95
CA LEU A 215 -8.12 -3.81 -1.29
C LEU A 215 -8.41 -3.34 -2.71
N THR A 216 -7.76 -2.28 -3.16
CA THR A 216 -7.90 -1.79 -4.54
C THR A 216 -7.31 -2.79 -5.54
N ALA A 217 -6.12 -3.33 -5.25
CA ALA A 217 -5.48 -4.36 -6.09
C ALA A 217 -6.32 -5.63 -6.15
N ALA A 218 -6.80 -6.12 -5.00
CA ALA A 218 -7.69 -7.28 -4.94
C ALA A 218 -9.02 -7.03 -5.70
N GLY A 219 -9.57 -5.81 -5.64
CA GLY A 219 -10.73 -5.40 -6.43
C GLY A 219 -10.47 -5.47 -7.93
N LEU A 220 -9.32 -4.97 -8.39
CA LEU A 220 -8.91 -5.08 -9.80
C LEU A 220 -8.69 -6.54 -10.22
N GLY A 221 -8.02 -7.34 -9.38
CA GLY A 221 -7.84 -8.77 -9.59
C GLY A 221 -9.16 -9.53 -9.65
N PHE A 222 -10.11 -9.21 -8.74
CA PHE A 222 -11.45 -9.79 -8.73
C PHE A 222 -12.24 -9.49 -10.02
N LEU A 223 -12.02 -8.33 -10.62
CA LEU A 223 -12.62 -7.94 -11.90
C LEU A 223 -11.85 -8.44 -13.13
N GLY A 224 -10.80 -9.24 -12.93
CA GLY A 224 -9.99 -9.82 -14.02
C GLY A 224 -9.00 -8.84 -14.65
N LEU A 225 -8.78 -7.68 -14.04
CA LEU A 225 -7.88 -6.63 -14.55
C LEU A 225 -6.50 -6.63 -13.86
N GLY A 226 -6.31 -7.45 -12.83
CA GLY A 226 -5.04 -7.64 -12.11
C GLY A 226 -4.09 -8.62 -12.81
N ALA A 227 -3.38 -9.41 -12.00
CA ALA A 227 -2.49 -10.44 -12.52
C ALA A 227 -3.27 -11.48 -13.34
N GLN A 228 -2.70 -11.85 -14.49
CA GLN A 228 -3.33 -12.82 -15.39
C GLN A 228 -2.93 -14.24 -15.02
N PRO A 229 -3.78 -15.25 -15.28
CA PRO A 229 -3.41 -16.65 -15.11
C PRO A 229 -2.10 -16.99 -15.84
N PRO A 230 -1.25 -17.86 -15.27
CA PRO A 230 -1.48 -18.71 -14.08
C PRO A 230 -1.09 -18.04 -12.74
N ILE A 231 -0.72 -16.76 -12.71
CA ILE A 231 -0.16 -16.07 -11.55
C ILE A 231 -1.17 -16.10 -10.38
N PRO A 232 -0.76 -16.56 -9.18
CA PRO A 232 -1.63 -16.57 -8.01
C PRO A 232 -1.73 -15.15 -7.42
N GLU A 233 -2.88 -14.52 -7.61
CA GLU A 233 -3.24 -13.23 -7.02
C GLU A 233 -4.53 -13.40 -6.23
N TRP A 234 -4.56 -12.91 -4.98
CA TRP A 234 -5.64 -13.22 -4.03
C TRP A 234 -7.02 -12.71 -4.48
N GLY A 235 -7.10 -11.55 -5.15
CA GLY A 235 -8.35 -11.02 -5.69
C GLY A 235 -8.89 -11.88 -6.84
N ALA A 236 -8.03 -12.30 -7.76
CA ALA A 236 -8.38 -13.22 -8.85
C ALA A 236 -8.79 -14.60 -8.30
N MET A 237 -8.14 -15.08 -7.24
CA MET A 237 -8.52 -16.33 -6.57
C MET A 237 -9.94 -16.24 -5.98
N ILE A 238 -10.31 -15.11 -5.35
CA ILE A 238 -11.68 -14.91 -4.86
C ILE A 238 -12.66 -14.88 -6.03
N SER A 239 -12.34 -14.21 -7.13
CA SER A 239 -13.18 -14.13 -8.31
C SER A 239 -13.50 -15.52 -8.89
N ASN A 240 -12.48 -16.37 -9.00
CA ASN A 240 -12.62 -17.75 -9.49
C ASN A 240 -13.43 -18.60 -8.49
N GLY A 241 -13.23 -18.40 -7.18
CA GLY A 241 -13.91 -19.14 -6.13
C GLY A 241 -15.38 -18.72 -5.90
N ARG A 242 -15.82 -17.55 -6.37
CA ARG A 242 -17.15 -16.99 -6.05
C ARG A 242 -18.32 -17.87 -6.44
N GLN A 243 -18.19 -18.61 -7.53
CA GLN A 243 -19.23 -19.50 -8.02
C GLN A 243 -19.39 -20.79 -7.18
N PHE A 244 -18.41 -21.08 -6.32
CA PHE A 244 -18.39 -22.26 -5.46
C PHE A 244 -18.68 -21.95 -4.00
N LEU A 245 -19.04 -20.71 -3.65
CA LEU A 245 -19.19 -20.25 -2.25
C LEU A 245 -20.17 -21.08 -1.42
N LEU A 246 -21.21 -21.63 -2.04
CA LEU A 246 -22.24 -22.40 -1.30
C LEU A 246 -21.77 -23.82 -0.98
N ASP A 247 -20.99 -24.45 -1.85
CA ASP A 247 -20.60 -25.84 -1.71
C ASP A 247 -19.13 -26.02 -1.32
N GLN A 248 -18.21 -25.18 -1.87
CA GLN A 248 -16.77 -25.22 -1.67
C GLN A 248 -16.24 -23.85 -1.20
N TRP A 249 -16.79 -23.36 -0.09
CA TRP A 249 -16.53 -22.04 0.46
C TRP A 249 -15.04 -21.72 0.69
N TRP A 250 -14.20 -22.74 0.94
CA TRP A 250 -12.77 -22.58 1.20
C TRP A 250 -12.01 -21.96 0.03
N VAL A 251 -12.46 -22.18 -1.22
CA VAL A 251 -11.80 -21.65 -2.43
C VAL A 251 -11.75 -20.12 -2.42
N ALA A 252 -12.81 -19.46 -1.99
CA ALA A 252 -12.86 -18.00 -1.90
C ALA A 252 -12.53 -17.46 -0.49
N ALA A 253 -12.89 -18.18 0.57
CA ALA A 253 -12.69 -17.75 1.94
C ALA A 253 -11.20 -17.69 2.34
N ALA A 254 -10.39 -18.64 1.87
CA ALA A 254 -8.97 -18.66 2.19
C ALA A 254 -8.21 -17.42 1.67
N PRO A 255 -8.30 -17.01 0.38
CA PRO A 255 -7.70 -15.77 -0.08
C PRO A 255 -8.36 -14.52 0.53
N GLY A 256 -9.66 -14.54 0.80
CA GLY A 256 -10.34 -13.48 1.51
C GLY A 256 -9.81 -13.25 2.92
N ALA A 257 -9.57 -14.32 3.67
CA ALA A 257 -8.97 -14.27 4.99
C ALA A 257 -7.52 -13.74 4.94
N ALA A 258 -6.73 -14.12 3.93
CA ALA A 258 -5.38 -13.61 3.73
C ALA A 258 -5.38 -12.09 3.51
N ILE A 259 -6.26 -11.57 2.65
CA ILE A 259 -6.42 -10.12 2.43
C ILE A 259 -6.82 -9.43 3.72
N LEU A 260 -7.80 -9.97 4.47
CA LEU A 260 -8.26 -9.40 5.74
C LEU A 260 -7.12 -9.29 6.76
N VAL A 261 -6.38 -10.38 6.98
CA VAL A 261 -5.28 -10.44 7.96
C VAL A 261 -4.17 -9.46 7.60
N VAL A 262 -3.76 -9.41 6.34
CA VAL A 262 -2.68 -8.52 5.90
C VAL A 262 -3.12 -7.06 5.91
N SER A 263 -4.34 -6.75 5.49
CA SER A 263 -4.89 -5.38 5.56
C SER A 263 -5.00 -4.90 7.01
N LEU A 264 -5.46 -5.77 7.93
CA LEU A 264 -5.49 -5.46 9.36
C LEU A 264 -4.08 -5.21 9.92
N ALA A 265 -3.11 -6.03 9.54
CA ALA A 265 -1.72 -5.88 9.99
C ALA A 265 -1.12 -4.52 9.55
N PHE A 266 -1.36 -4.08 8.31
CA PHE A 266 -0.93 -2.76 7.86
C PHE A 266 -1.62 -1.63 8.61
N ASN A 267 -2.92 -1.73 8.90
CA ASN A 267 -3.62 -0.73 9.71
C ASN A 267 -3.03 -0.64 11.12
N LEU A 268 -2.84 -1.78 11.80
CA LEU A 268 -2.27 -1.82 13.14
C LEU A 268 -0.83 -1.25 13.20
N LEU A 269 -0.03 -1.54 12.16
CA LEU A 269 1.31 -0.96 12.04
C LEU A 269 1.25 0.55 11.76
N GLY A 270 0.37 0.98 10.88
CA GLY A 270 0.20 2.40 10.52
C GLY A 270 -0.23 3.26 11.71
N ASP A 271 -1.19 2.78 12.51
CA ASP A 271 -1.61 3.44 13.76
C ASP A 271 -0.45 3.54 14.75
N GLY A 272 0.31 2.45 14.92
CA GLY A 272 1.48 2.46 15.80
C GLY A 272 2.61 3.38 15.32
N LEU A 273 2.84 3.47 14.02
CA LEU A 273 3.79 4.43 13.46
C LEU A 273 3.34 5.88 13.67
N ARG A 274 2.05 6.15 13.53
CA ARG A 274 1.46 7.45 13.81
C ARG A 274 1.72 7.86 15.26
N ASP A 275 1.39 6.97 16.21
CA ASP A 275 1.56 7.25 17.64
C ASP A 275 3.05 7.40 18.01
N ALA A 276 3.93 6.58 17.44
CA ALA A 276 5.36 6.61 17.70
C ALA A 276 6.06 7.87 17.16
N LEU A 277 5.54 8.47 16.08
CA LEU A 277 6.09 9.64 15.40
C LEU A 277 5.37 10.94 15.79
N ASP A 278 4.32 10.90 16.64
CA ASP A 278 3.62 12.10 17.12
C ASP A 278 4.51 12.89 18.11
N PRO A 279 4.90 14.15 17.76
CA PRO A 279 5.76 14.98 18.62
C PRO A 279 5.13 15.30 19.99
N LYS A 280 3.80 15.35 20.07
CA LYS A 280 3.08 15.69 21.31
C LYS A 280 3.18 14.62 22.39
N GLN A 281 3.51 13.39 22.01
CA GLN A 281 3.75 12.31 22.96
C GLN A 281 5.21 12.27 23.46
N VAL A 282 6.12 13.03 22.81
CA VAL A 282 7.52 13.13 23.23
C VAL A 282 7.67 13.96 24.50
N GLU A 283 6.78 14.94 24.76
CA GLU A 283 6.84 15.82 25.93
C GLU A 283 6.22 15.22 27.21
N LYS A 284 5.52 14.08 27.11
CA LYS A 284 4.83 13.43 28.26
C LYS A 284 5.56 12.23 28.83
N ALA A 285 6.71 11.86 28.26
CA ALA A 285 7.54 10.72 28.69
C ALA A 285 8.91 11.19 29.20
#